data_3a2432750a8cc3c51decd2f737c3f6ca
#
_entry.id   3a2432750a8cc3c51decd2f737c3f6ca
#
_cell.length_a   1.000
_cell.length_b   1.000
_cell.length_c   1.000
_cell.angle_alpha   90.00
_cell.angle_beta   90.00
_cell.angle_gamma   90.00
#
_symmetry.space_group_name_H-M   'P 1'
#
loop_
_entity.id
_entity.type
_entity.pdbx_description
1 polymer ?
#
loop_
_entity_poly.entity_id
_entity_poly.type
_entity_poly.pdbx_seq_one_letter_code
_entity_poly.pdbx_strand_id
1 'polypeptide(L)'
;MSRPVLLALVMLAVLACGPALAQPDASRGAAIVANRSLSLCVLCHAVPGQPVALQGTIGPPLAGVGARLSADTLRQRLLAPERFNPDTVMPAYSRSAGLQRVAAAYRDQPLLTPGQIDDVVAYLVNLK
;
A
#
# COMPACT_ATOMS: atom_id res chain seq x y z
N MET A 1 46.09 4.81 -23.19
CA MET A 1 44.70 5.42 -23.15
C MET A 1 44.87 6.85 -22.63
N SER A 2 44.48 7.84 -23.42
CA SER A 2 44.63 9.26 -23.07
C SER A 2 43.65 9.68 -21.99
N ARG A 3 44.07 10.49 -21.02
CA ARG A 3 43.29 11.00 -19.88
C ARG A 3 41.88 11.48 -20.22
N PRO A 4 41.58 12.10 -21.39
CA PRO A 4 40.22 12.52 -21.72
C PRO A 4 39.25 11.34 -22.01
N VAL A 5 39.74 10.20 -22.48
CA VAL A 5 38.90 9.01 -22.75
C VAL A 5 38.46 8.36 -21.44
N LEU A 6 39.32 8.34 -20.42
CA LEU A 6 39.01 7.81 -19.10
C LEU A 6 37.98 8.65 -18.37
N LEU A 7 38.07 9.99 -18.48
CA LEU A 7 37.08 10.93 -17.90
C LEU A 7 35.71 10.81 -18.57
N ALA A 8 35.65 10.62 -19.90
CA ALA A 8 34.40 10.43 -20.62
C ALA A 8 33.67 9.11 -20.24
N LEU A 9 34.42 8.03 -20.02
CA LEU A 9 33.88 6.73 -19.58
C LEU A 9 33.34 6.78 -18.14
N VAL A 10 34.01 7.53 -17.24
CA VAL A 10 33.53 7.70 -15.86
C VAL A 10 32.25 8.55 -15.80
N MET A 11 32.14 9.61 -16.64
CA MET A 11 30.94 10.43 -16.71
C MET A 11 29.75 9.67 -17.30
N LEU A 12 29.95 8.72 -18.23
CA LEU A 12 28.88 7.92 -18.81
C LEU A 12 28.30 6.88 -17.82
N ALA A 13 29.14 6.38 -16.90
CA ALA A 13 28.72 5.42 -15.89
C ALA A 13 27.84 6.03 -14.77
N VAL A 14 27.97 7.31 -14.48
CA VAL A 14 27.21 8.01 -13.42
C VAL A 14 25.77 8.34 -13.86
N LEU A 15 25.51 8.47 -15.16
CA LEU A 15 24.17 8.78 -15.67
C LEU A 15 23.20 7.58 -15.70
N ALA A 16 23.67 6.36 -15.45
CA ALA A 16 22.82 5.16 -15.48
C ALA A 16 22.15 4.81 -14.13
N CYS A 17 22.47 5.54 -13.05
CA CYS A 17 21.86 5.32 -11.73
C CYS A 17 20.63 6.24 -11.54
N GLY A 18 19.60 6.03 -12.36
CA GLY A 18 18.27 6.60 -12.10
C GLY A 18 17.70 6.05 -10.79
N PRO A 19 16.81 6.79 -10.11
CA PRO A 19 16.13 6.27 -8.92
C PRO A 19 15.38 4.99 -9.30
N ALA A 20 15.84 3.86 -8.79
CA ALA A 20 15.11 2.60 -8.92
C ALA A 20 13.78 2.78 -8.18
N LEU A 21 12.66 2.86 -8.90
CA LEU A 21 11.35 2.78 -8.29
C LEU A 21 11.28 1.42 -7.59
N ALA A 22 11.09 1.45 -6.28
CA ALA A 22 10.97 0.21 -5.50
C ALA A 22 9.81 -0.62 -6.05
N GLN A 23 10.10 -1.84 -6.46
CA GLN A 23 9.07 -2.78 -6.93
C GLN A 23 8.11 -3.11 -5.79
N PRO A 24 6.80 -3.27 -6.08
CA PRO A 24 5.82 -3.71 -5.10
C PRO A 24 6.24 -5.04 -4.47
N ASP A 25 6.13 -5.14 -3.14
CA ASP A 25 6.59 -6.29 -2.37
C ASP A 25 5.49 -6.83 -1.46
N ALA A 26 5.10 -8.08 -1.70
CA ALA A 26 4.02 -8.73 -0.95
C ALA A 26 4.36 -8.96 0.53
N SER A 27 5.63 -9.12 0.89
CA SER A 27 6.05 -9.31 2.28
C SER A 27 5.93 -7.99 3.07
N ARG A 28 6.32 -6.86 2.46
CA ARG A 28 6.07 -5.53 3.04
C ARG A 28 4.57 -5.26 3.12
N GLY A 29 3.80 -5.63 2.10
CA GLY A 29 2.34 -5.54 2.10
C GLY A 29 1.70 -6.33 3.25
N ALA A 30 2.14 -7.57 3.50
CA ALA A 30 1.70 -8.38 4.63
C ALA A 30 1.97 -7.70 5.97
N ALA A 31 3.18 -7.16 6.15
CA ALA A 31 3.56 -6.43 7.37
C ALA A 31 2.70 -5.17 7.57
N ILE A 32 2.42 -4.42 6.50
CA ILE A 32 1.54 -3.25 6.55
C ILE A 32 0.12 -3.67 6.97
N VAL A 33 -0.46 -4.69 6.32
CA VAL A 33 -1.81 -5.17 6.62
C VAL A 33 -1.95 -5.67 8.06
N ALA A 34 -0.92 -6.33 8.60
CA ALA A 34 -0.88 -6.81 9.99
C ALA A 34 -0.74 -5.68 11.02
N ASN A 35 -0.23 -4.51 10.62
CA ASN A 35 0.03 -3.40 11.52
C ASN A 35 -1.25 -2.62 11.86
N ARG A 36 -1.77 -2.84 13.07
CA ARG A 36 -3.03 -2.24 13.57
C ARG A 36 -2.98 -0.72 13.69
N SER A 37 -1.80 -0.13 13.84
CA SER A 37 -1.62 1.31 14.02
C SER A 37 -1.35 2.04 12.71
N LEU A 38 -0.90 1.33 11.67
CA LEU A 38 -0.56 1.90 10.38
C LEU A 38 -1.71 1.80 9.39
N SER A 39 -2.19 0.57 9.13
CA SER A 39 -3.15 0.32 8.05
C SER A 39 -4.58 0.13 8.54
N LEU A 40 -4.75 -0.23 9.82
CA LEU A 40 -6.06 -0.52 10.43
C LEU A 40 -6.82 -1.71 9.81
N CYS A 41 -6.28 -2.40 8.80
CA CYS A 41 -6.96 -3.46 8.06
C CYS A 41 -7.54 -4.55 8.98
N VAL A 42 -6.73 -5.07 9.90
CA VAL A 42 -7.14 -6.14 10.84
C VAL A 42 -8.16 -5.69 11.88
N LEU A 43 -8.40 -4.39 12.04
CA LEU A 43 -9.45 -3.89 12.94
C LEU A 43 -10.86 -4.17 12.38
N CYS A 44 -10.96 -4.31 11.06
CA CYS A 44 -12.24 -4.49 10.37
C CYS A 44 -12.32 -5.81 9.61
N HIS A 45 -11.21 -6.37 9.16
CA HIS A 45 -11.16 -7.56 8.30
C HIS A 45 -10.51 -8.75 9.01
N ALA A 46 -11.06 -9.94 8.78
CA ALA A 46 -10.37 -11.20 9.04
C ALA A 46 -9.29 -11.41 7.97
N VAL A 47 -8.03 -11.57 8.41
CA VAL A 47 -6.84 -11.68 7.56
C VAL A 47 -6.18 -13.03 7.79
N PRO A 48 -5.93 -13.86 6.77
CA PRO A 48 -5.24 -15.14 6.93
C PRO A 48 -3.89 -14.98 7.64
N GLY A 49 -3.59 -15.93 8.52
CA GLY A 49 -2.33 -15.94 9.27
C GLY A 49 -2.25 -14.97 10.46
N GLN A 50 -3.28 -14.14 10.69
CA GLN A 50 -3.36 -13.28 11.87
C GLN A 50 -4.13 -13.95 13.01
N PRO A 51 -3.81 -13.67 14.29
CA PRO A 51 -4.56 -14.21 15.43
C PRO A 51 -6.05 -13.81 15.38
N VAL A 52 -6.95 -14.80 15.42
CA VAL A 52 -8.40 -14.57 15.32
C VAL A 52 -8.92 -13.58 16.36
N ALA A 53 -8.45 -13.66 17.60
CA ALA A 53 -8.85 -12.77 18.69
C ALA A 53 -8.51 -11.29 18.46
N LEU A 54 -7.66 -10.98 17.45
CA LEU A 54 -7.21 -9.62 17.15
C LEU A 54 -7.81 -9.07 15.85
N GLN A 55 -8.76 -9.79 15.24
CA GLN A 55 -9.34 -9.43 13.95
C GLN A 55 -10.79 -8.94 14.10
N GLY A 56 -11.14 -7.94 13.27
CA GLY A 56 -12.51 -7.46 13.19
C GLY A 56 -13.35 -8.24 12.17
N THR A 57 -14.67 -8.02 12.24
CA THR A 57 -15.67 -8.63 11.36
C THR A 57 -16.57 -7.59 10.69
N ILE A 58 -16.22 -6.31 10.77
CA ILE A 58 -16.97 -5.20 10.15
C ILE A 58 -16.87 -5.27 8.62
N GLY A 59 -15.68 -5.58 8.10
CA GLY A 59 -15.43 -5.80 6.69
C GLY A 59 -15.45 -7.28 6.31
N PRO A 60 -15.59 -7.62 5.03
CA PRO A 60 -15.53 -9.01 4.56
C PRO A 60 -14.15 -9.64 4.83
N PRO A 61 -14.05 -10.96 5.03
CA PRO A 61 -12.79 -11.64 5.18
C PRO A 61 -11.91 -11.49 3.92
N LEU A 62 -10.60 -11.30 4.12
CA LEU A 62 -9.65 -11.14 3.02
C LEU A 62 -9.13 -12.48 2.46
N ALA A 63 -9.47 -13.60 3.09
CA ALA A 63 -9.20 -14.91 2.50
C ALA A 63 -9.78 -15.01 1.09
N GLY A 64 -8.99 -15.47 0.12
CA GLY A 64 -9.40 -15.61 -1.27
C GLY A 64 -9.71 -14.31 -2.02
N VAL A 65 -9.37 -13.13 -1.46
CA VAL A 65 -9.69 -11.85 -2.11
C VAL A 65 -8.98 -11.68 -3.45
N GLY A 66 -7.75 -12.18 -3.59
CA GLY A 66 -7.00 -12.14 -4.84
C GLY A 66 -7.51 -13.10 -5.91
N ALA A 67 -8.38 -14.06 -5.57
CA ALA A 67 -9.11 -14.87 -6.54
C ALA A 67 -10.39 -14.16 -7.03
N ARG A 68 -10.96 -13.28 -6.20
CA ARG A 68 -12.23 -12.60 -6.50
C ARG A 68 -12.06 -11.25 -7.19
N LEU A 69 -10.96 -10.53 -6.91
CA LEU A 69 -10.73 -9.17 -7.39
C LEU A 69 -9.38 -9.03 -8.07
N SER A 70 -9.34 -8.27 -9.15
CA SER A 70 -8.09 -7.91 -9.83
C SER A 70 -7.25 -6.95 -8.99
N ALA A 71 -5.95 -6.85 -9.27
CA ALA A 71 -5.05 -5.89 -8.65
C ALA A 71 -5.55 -4.44 -8.77
N ASP A 72 -6.06 -4.07 -9.96
CA ASP A 72 -6.61 -2.74 -10.19
C ASP A 72 -7.85 -2.48 -9.33
N THR A 73 -8.77 -3.43 -9.25
CA THR A 73 -9.98 -3.32 -8.40
C THR A 73 -9.60 -3.18 -6.93
N LEU A 74 -8.63 -3.97 -6.45
CA LEU A 74 -8.12 -3.87 -5.08
C LEU A 74 -7.51 -2.50 -4.81
N ARG A 75 -6.70 -2.00 -5.76
CA ARG A 75 -6.13 -0.66 -5.67
C ARG A 75 -7.22 0.42 -5.58
N GLN A 76 -8.22 0.37 -6.44
CA GLN A 76 -9.32 1.34 -6.44
C GLN A 76 -10.10 1.32 -5.13
N ARG A 77 -10.30 0.15 -4.52
CA ARG A 77 -10.95 0.03 -3.20
C ARG A 77 -10.13 0.65 -2.07
N LEU A 78 -8.81 0.66 -2.17
CA LEU A 78 -7.94 1.34 -1.21
C LEU A 78 -7.92 2.86 -1.41
N LEU A 79 -8.02 3.32 -2.67
CA LEU A 79 -7.96 4.73 -3.00
C LEU A 79 -9.29 5.47 -2.80
N ALA A 80 -10.39 4.84 -3.15
CA ALA A 80 -11.73 5.44 -3.16
C ALA A 80 -12.82 4.40 -2.87
N PRO A 81 -12.87 3.84 -1.65
CA PRO A 81 -13.81 2.78 -1.28
C PRO A 81 -15.27 3.22 -1.40
N GLU A 82 -15.57 4.50 -1.23
CA GLU A 82 -16.90 5.09 -1.38
C GLU A 82 -17.48 4.95 -2.80
N ARG A 83 -16.64 4.73 -3.81
CA ARG A 83 -17.10 4.44 -5.18
C ARG A 83 -17.79 3.09 -5.31
N PHE A 84 -17.48 2.16 -4.41
CA PHE A 84 -18.04 0.80 -4.39
C PHE A 84 -19.16 0.66 -3.36
N ASN A 85 -19.08 1.41 -2.27
CA ASN A 85 -20.11 1.51 -1.26
C ASN A 85 -20.09 2.93 -0.67
N PRO A 86 -21.09 3.77 -0.99
CA PRO A 86 -21.15 5.15 -0.48
C PRO A 86 -21.20 5.25 1.04
N ASP A 87 -21.73 4.23 1.72
CA ASP A 87 -21.87 4.20 3.18
C ASP A 87 -20.71 3.48 3.87
N THR A 88 -19.59 3.28 3.17
CA THR A 88 -18.44 2.55 3.72
C THR A 88 -17.78 3.27 4.87
N VAL A 89 -17.38 2.51 5.90
CA VAL A 89 -16.49 2.99 6.96
C VAL A 89 -15.01 2.72 6.64
N MET A 90 -14.72 2.03 5.55
CA MET A 90 -13.34 1.81 5.09
C MET A 90 -12.72 3.14 4.68
N PRO A 91 -11.54 3.51 5.23
CA PRO A 91 -10.90 4.78 4.86
C PRO A 91 -10.37 4.76 3.43
N ALA A 92 -10.36 5.92 2.79
CA ALA A 92 -9.58 6.15 1.56
C ALA A 92 -8.12 6.38 1.95
N TYR A 93 -7.25 5.41 1.74
CA TYR A 93 -5.90 5.36 2.29
C TYR A 93 -4.95 6.45 1.75
N SER A 94 -5.21 6.97 0.56
CA SER A 94 -4.44 8.07 -0.04
C SER A 94 -4.98 9.46 0.29
N ARG A 95 -6.15 9.56 0.93
CA ARG A 95 -6.79 10.85 1.19
C ARG A 95 -6.09 11.57 2.33
N SER A 96 -5.70 12.82 2.11
CA SER A 96 -5.17 13.72 3.14
C SER A 96 -5.99 15.00 3.29
N ALA A 97 -6.73 15.41 2.23
CA ALA A 97 -7.52 16.62 2.24
C ALA A 97 -8.98 16.37 2.66
N GLY A 98 -9.64 17.40 3.23
CA GLY A 98 -11.05 17.35 3.60
C GLY A 98 -11.35 16.55 4.86
N LEU A 99 -10.35 16.05 5.56
CA LEU A 99 -10.48 15.31 6.81
C LEU A 99 -10.73 16.28 7.98
N GLN A 100 -11.61 15.88 8.91
CA GLN A 100 -11.92 16.67 10.11
C GLN A 100 -11.42 15.96 11.37
N ARG A 101 -11.09 16.73 12.41
CA ARG A 101 -10.67 16.22 13.73
C ARG A 101 -9.43 15.33 13.68
N VAL A 102 -8.54 15.60 12.72
CA VAL A 102 -7.25 14.89 12.59
C VAL A 102 -6.25 15.48 13.60
N ALA A 103 -5.59 14.63 14.35
CA ALA A 103 -4.52 15.05 15.27
C ALA A 103 -3.40 15.76 14.50
N ALA A 104 -2.77 16.76 15.12
CA ALA A 104 -1.79 17.64 14.45
C ALA A 104 -0.66 16.87 13.74
N ALA A 105 -0.20 15.76 14.34
CA ALA A 105 0.86 14.92 13.77
C ALA A 105 0.49 14.21 12.47
N TYR A 106 -0.81 14.10 12.13
CA TYR A 106 -1.31 13.37 10.96
C TYR A 106 -2.02 14.27 9.93
N ARG A 107 -2.02 15.59 10.17
CA ARG A 107 -2.64 16.53 9.23
C ARG A 107 -1.93 16.51 7.90
N ASP A 108 -2.71 16.59 6.83
CA ASP A 108 -2.24 16.66 5.45
C ASP A 108 -1.38 15.47 5.00
N GLN A 109 -1.45 14.37 5.75
CA GLN A 109 -0.75 13.12 5.42
C GLN A 109 -1.75 12.02 5.08
N PRO A 110 -1.50 11.22 4.03
CA PRO A 110 -2.30 10.03 3.75
C PRO A 110 -2.00 8.95 4.80
N LEU A 111 -2.97 8.04 5.01
CA LEU A 111 -2.74 6.86 5.87
C LEU A 111 -1.65 5.95 5.32
N LEU A 112 -1.61 5.77 4.00
CA LEU A 112 -0.57 5.01 3.30
C LEU A 112 -0.03 5.82 2.13
N THR A 113 1.27 5.75 1.92
CA THR A 113 1.92 6.29 0.72
C THR A 113 1.54 5.47 -0.52
N PRO A 114 1.72 6.01 -1.74
CA PRO A 114 1.46 5.25 -2.97
C PRO A 114 2.24 3.92 -3.03
N GLY A 115 3.51 3.90 -2.65
CA GLY A 115 4.31 2.67 -2.60
C GLY A 115 3.80 1.64 -1.58
N GLN A 116 3.33 2.10 -0.42
CA GLN A 116 2.71 1.21 0.56
C GLN A 116 1.39 0.61 0.05
N ILE A 117 0.60 1.38 -0.69
CA ILE A 117 -0.61 0.88 -1.35
C ILE A 117 -0.25 -0.19 -2.39
N ASP A 118 0.82 0.01 -3.16
CA ASP A 118 1.31 -0.98 -4.12
C ASP A 118 1.75 -2.27 -3.44
N ASP A 119 2.46 -2.18 -2.32
CA ASP A 119 2.86 -3.32 -1.51
C ASP A 119 1.65 -4.07 -0.95
N VAL A 120 0.64 -3.36 -0.43
CA VAL A 120 -0.61 -3.97 0.06
C VAL A 120 -1.34 -4.69 -1.07
N VAL A 121 -1.46 -4.09 -2.25
CA VAL A 121 -2.07 -4.74 -3.42
C VAL A 121 -1.30 -6.01 -3.81
N ALA A 122 0.04 -5.95 -3.84
CA ALA A 122 0.89 -7.10 -4.12
C ALA A 122 0.68 -8.26 -3.13
N TYR A 123 0.42 -7.96 -1.87
CA TYR A 123 0.03 -8.98 -0.88
C TYR A 123 -1.38 -9.52 -1.12
N LEU A 124 -2.37 -8.66 -1.28
CA LEU A 124 -3.78 -9.06 -1.39
C LEU A 124 -4.06 -9.93 -2.62
N VAL A 125 -3.40 -9.71 -3.76
CA VAL A 125 -3.56 -10.54 -4.96
C VAL A 125 -3.07 -11.97 -4.75
N ASN A 126 -2.22 -12.22 -3.76
CA ASN A 126 -1.70 -13.54 -3.40
C ASN A 126 -2.59 -14.29 -2.42
N LEU A 127 -3.60 -13.67 -1.83
CA LEU A 127 -4.61 -14.31 -0.98
C LEU A 127 -5.65 -15.02 -1.87
N LYS A 128 -5.32 -16.24 -2.29
CA LYS A 128 -6.16 -17.11 -3.15
C LYS A 128 -7.07 -18.01 -2.32
#